data_8c387736c14058fd6f74aa4c721082c1
#
_entry.id   8c387736c14058fd6f74aa4c721082c1
#
_cell.length_a   1.000
_cell.length_b   1.000
_cell.length_c   1.000
_cell.angle_alpha   90.00
_cell.angle_beta   90.00
_cell.angle_gamma   90.00
#
_symmetry.space_group_name_H-M   'P 1'
#
loop_
_entity.id
_entity.type
_entity.pdbx_description
1 polymer ?
#
loop_
_entity_poly.entity_id
_entity_poly.type
_entity_poly.pdbx_seq_one_letter_code
_entity_poly.pdbx_strand_id
1 'polypeptide(L)'
;FHFASPASPIDYLKIPIQTLKVGSLGIHNCLGLAKAKNARVLIASTSEVYGDPTVHPQTEDYWGNVNPIGLRACYDEGKRAAETLFRDYHKQNNVKIKIVRIFNTYGPKMHPNDGRVVSNFI
;
A
#
# COMPACT_ATOMS: atom_id res chain seq x y z
N PHE A 1 9.83 9.64 -1.71
CA PHE A 1 9.22 8.35 -2.13
C PHE A 1 9.10 7.45 -0.92
N HIS A 2 7.92 6.87 -0.68
CA HIS A 2 7.67 5.91 0.39
C HIS A 2 7.35 4.54 -0.21
N PHE A 3 8.36 3.67 -0.21
CA PHE A 3 8.27 2.26 -0.64
C PHE A 3 8.42 1.27 0.53
N ALA A 4 8.66 1.77 1.74
CA ALA A 4 8.91 0.95 2.91
C ALA A 4 7.61 0.30 3.41
N SER A 5 7.42 -0.95 3.05
CA SER A 5 6.33 -1.80 3.55
C SER A 5 6.71 -3.26 3.32
N PRO A 6 6.47 -4.16 4.25
CA PRO A 6 6.47 -5.59 3.94
C PRO A 6 5.44 -5.84 2.83
N ALA A 7 5.87 -6.38 1.69
CA ALA A 7 5.02 -6.54 0.52
C ALA A 7 4.89 -8.00 0.06
N SER A 8 5.78 -8.89 0.53
CA SER A 8 5.67 -10.32 0.31
C SER A 8 4.62 -10.91 1.27
N PRO A 9 3.64 -11.70 0.77
CA PRO A 9 2.68 -12.41 1.62
C PRO A 9 3.33 -13.26 2.70
N ILE A 10 4.45 -13.91 2.37
CA ILE A 10 5.21 -14.74 3.30
C ILE A 10 5.72 -13.92 4.49
N ASP A 11 6.11 -12.68 4.25
CA ASP A 11 6.69 -11.82 5.29
C ASP A 11 5.62 -11.07 6.09
N TYR A 12 4.67 -10.40 5.44
CA TYR A 12 3.70 -9.60 6.18
C TYR A 12 2.72 -10.43 7.02
N LEU A 13 2.49 -11.70 6.67
CA LEU A 13 1.69 -12.61 7.49
C LEU A 13 2.42 -13.05 8.78
N LYS A 14 3.76 -13.02 8.79
CA LYS A 14 4.54 -13.29 10.01
C LYS A 14 4.57 -12.13 11.00
N ILE A 15 4.41 -10.90 10.48
CA ILE A 15 4.50 -9.66 11.27
C ILE A 15 3.29 -8.73 11.04
N PRO A 16 2.06 -9.21 11.21
CA PRO A 16 0.86 -8.47 10.78
C PRO A 16 0.69 -7.12 11.49
N ILE A 17 0.97 -7.06 12.79
CA ILE A 17 0.85 -5.82 13.57
C ILE A 17 1.86 -4.77 13.08
N GLN A 18 3.09 -5.15 12.83
CA GLN A 18 4.14 -4.27 12.32
C GLN A 18 3.80 -3.79 10.91
N THR A 19 3.27 -4.68 10.08
CA THR A 19 2.81 -4.35 8.72
C THR A 19 1.73 -3.26 8.75
N LEU A 20 0.71 -3.42 9.58
CA LEU A 20 -0.35 -2.42 9.73
C LEU A 20 0.20 -1.10 10.30
N LYS A 21 1.11 -1.15 11.27
CA LYS A 21 1.76 0.05 11.82
C LYS A 21 2.57 0.81 10.79
N VAL A 22 3.30 0.13 9.90
CA VAL A 22 4.01 0.79 8.79
C VAL A 22 3.03 1.46 7.84
N GLY A 23 1.93 0.79 7.49
CA GLY A 23 0.89 1.33 6.62
C GLY A 23 0.08 2.49 7.23
N SER A 24 0.10 2.67 8.54
CA SER A 24 -0.65 3.72 9.25
C SER A 24 0.27 4.74 9.93
N LEU A 25 0.88 4.40 11.05
CA LEU A 25 1.75 5.30 11.82
C LEU A 25 3.00 5.72 11.04
N GLY A 26 3.61 4.80 10.29
CA GLY A 26 4.77 5.10 9.44
C GLY A 26 4.42 6.14 8.38
N ILE A 27 3.27 5.99 7.74
CA ILE A 27 2.75 6.94 6.75
C ILE A 27 2.45 8.29 7.40
N HIS A 28 1.79 8.31 8.55
CA HIS A 28 1.52 9.55 9.29
C HIS A 28 2.81 10.34 9.57
N ASN A 29 3.87 9.67 10.02
CA ASN A 29 5.15 10.31 10.29
C ASN A 29 5.80 10.87 9.01
N CYS A 30 5.75 10.13 7.90
CA CYS A 30 6.26 10.60 6.60
C CYS A 30 5.50 11.82 6.09
N LEU A 31 4.18 11.84 6.23
CA LEU A 31 3.34 12.97 5.83
C LEU A 31 3.56 14.19 6.73
N GLY A 32 3.76 13.97 8.04
CA GLY A 32 4.16 15.02 8.98
C GLY A 32 5.48 15.68 8.60
N LEU A 33 6.48 14.87 8.21
CA LEU A 33 7.75 15.36 7.73
C LEU A 33 7.60 16.12 6.40
N ALA A 34 6.82 15.57 5.45
CA ALA A 34 6.55 16.23 4.16
C ALA A 34 5.87 17.60 4.37
N LYS A 35 4.91 17.70 5.28
CA LYS A 35 4.28 18.95 5.69
C LYS A 35 5.31 19.94 6.25
N ALA A 36 6.11 19.52 7.22
CA ALA A 36 7.11 20.38 7.89
C ALA A 36 8.18 20.90 6.93
N LYS A 37 8.52 20.12 5.89
CA LYS A 37 9.55 20.47 4.90
C LYS A 37 8.99 21.03 3.59
N ASN A 38 7.66 21.24 3.49
CA ASN A 38 6.97 21.62 2.25
C ASN A 38 7.39 20.72 1.06
N ALA A 39 7.54 19.43 1.31
CA ALA A 39 8.04 18.47 0.35
C ALA A 39 6.88 17.78 -0.39
N ARG A 40 7.18 17.29 -1.60
CA ARG A 40 6.30 16.35 -2.31
C ARG A 40 6.52 14.95 -1.77
N VAL A 41 5.46 14.18 -1.67
CA VAL A 41 5.54 12.79 -1.23
C VAL A 41 4.76 11.87 -2.16
N LEU A 42 5.35 10.72 -2.48
CA LEU A 42 4.73 9.66 -3.26
C LEU A 42 4.70 8.38 -2.43
N ILE A 43 3.55 7.70 -2.43
CA ILE A 43 3.39 6.36 -1.84
C ILE A 43 3.24 5.29 -2.92
N ALA A 44 3.96 4.18 -2.76
CA ALA A 44 3.64 2.93 -3.43
C ALA A 44 2.44 2.28 -2.72
N SER A 45 1.26 2.48 -3.27
CA SER A 45 0.06 1.71 -2.95
C SER A 45 0.02 0.43 -3.80
N THR A 46 -1.09 -0.23 -3.89
CA THR A 46 -1.20 -1.56 -4.47
C THR A 46 -2.58 -1.81 -5.05
N SER A 47 -2.70 -2.78 -5.96
CA SER A 47 -4.01 -3.31 -6.39
C SER A 47 -4.80 -3.97 -5.26
N GLU A 48 -4.15 -4.36 -4.18
CA GLU A 48 -4.78 -5.01 -3.02
C GLU A 48 -5.76 -4.09 -2.27
N VAL A 49 -5.72 -2.78 -2.53
CA VAL A 49 -6.75 -1.84 -2.03
C VAL A 49 -8.13 -2.14 -2.60
N TYR A 50 -8.20 -2.87 -3.70
CA TYR A 50 -9.45 -3.34 -4.30
C TYR A 50 -9.97 -4.65 -3.70
N GLY A 51 -9.13 -5.40 -2.98
CA GLY A 51 -9.48 -6.67 -2.35
C GLY A 51 -9.80 -7.77 -3.36
N ASP A 52 -10.97 -8.39 -3.21
CA ASP A 52 -11.54 -9.34 -4.16
C ASP A 52 -12.51 -8.60 -5.12
N PRO A 53 -11.98 -8.05 -6.23
CA PRO A 53 -12.73 -7.10 -7.03
C PRO A 53 -13.82 -7.78 -7.85
N THR A 54 -14.99 -7.15 -7.90
CA THR A 54 -16.13 -7.56 -8.76
C THR A 54 -16.19 -6.78 -10.07
N VAL A 55 -15.28 -5.81 -10.27
CA VAL A 55 -15.19 -4.98 -11.46
C VAL A 55 -13.83 -5.20 -12.14
N HIS A 56 -13.85 -5.46 -13.44
CA HIS A 56 -12.67 -5.71 -14.26
C HIS A 56 -12.77 -4.96 -15.60
N PRO A 57 -11.74 -4.21 -16.01
CA PRO A 57 -10.57 -3.81 -15.21
C PRO A 57 -10.96 -2.86 -14.08
N GLN A 58 -10.17 -2.83 -12.99
CA GLN A 58 -10.41 -1.91 -11.88
C GLN A 58 -10.04 -0.48 -12.29
N THR A 59 -10.97 0.44 -12.10
CA THR A 59 -10.77 1.88 -12.30
C THR A 59 -10.36 2.56 -10.99
N GLU A 60 -9.79 3.76 -11.06
CA GLU A 60 -9.29 4.45 -9.86
C GLU A 60 -10.39 4.85 -8.87
N ASP A 61 -11.62 5.03 -9.36
CA ASP A 61 -12.82 5.37 -8.57
C ASP A 61 -13.54 4.14 -7.99
N TYR A 62 -13.14 2.92 -8.36
CA TYR A 62 -13.69 1.70 -7.77
C TYR A 62 -13.26 1.56 -6.31
N TRP A 63 -14.22 1.40 -5.39
CA TRP A 63 -13.95 1.35 -3.94
C TRP A 63 -13.37 0.03 -3.46
N GLY A 64 -13.55 -1.02 -4.24
CA GLY A 64 -13.08 -2.36 -3.89
C GLY A 64 -14.02 -3.16 -3.01
N ASN A 65 -13.60 -4.38 -2.71
CA ASN A 65 -14.28 -5.35 -1.87
C ASN A 65 -13.25 -6.02 -0.95
N VAL A 66 -12.92 -5.36 0.16
CA VAL A 66 -11.89 -5.82 1.11
C VAL A 66 -12.55 -6.38 2.35
N ASN A 67 -12.10 -7.57 2.79
CA ASN A 67 -12.48 -8.14 4.07
C ASN A 67 -11.58 -7.56 5.19
N PRO A 68 -12.08 -6.67 6.08
CA PRO A 68 -11.27 -5.99 7.08
C PRO A 68 -10.73 -6.89 8.19
N ILE A 69 -11.25 -8.11 8.32
CA ILE A 69 -10.80 -9.12 9.28
C ILE A 69 -10.21 -10.36 8.59
N GLY A 70 -9.99 -10.27 7.28
CA GLY A 70 -9.39 -11.36 6.50
C GLY A 70 -7.92 -11.57 6.82
N LEU A 71 -7.38 -12.71 6.38
CA LEU A 71 -5.99 -13.10 6.63
C LEU A 71 -4.97 -12.04 6.18
N ARG A 72 -5.27 -11.31 5.10
CA ARG A 72 -4.40 -10.28 4.51
C ARG A 72 -4.74 -8.86 4.94
N ALA A 73 -5.74 -8.69 5.81
CA ALA A 73 -6.25 -7.36 6.20
C ALA A 73 -5.17 -6.43 6.75
N CYS A 74 -4.13 -6.95 7.40
CA CYS A 74 -3.02 -6.14 7.91
C CYS A 74 -2.29 -5.35 6.81
N TYR A 75 -2.20 -5.92 5.61
CA TYR A 75 -1.60 -5.27 4.45
C TYR A 75 -2.63 -4.44 3.68
N ASP A 76 -3.76 -5.03 3.34
CA ASP A 76 -4.80 -4.42 2.51
C ASP A 76 -5.36 -3.16 3.18
N GLU A 77 -5.79 -3.26 4.44
CA GLU A 77 -6.29 -2.12 5.21
C GLU A 77 -5.17 -1.13 5.56
N GLY A 78 -3.95 -1.60 5.77
CA GLY A 78 -2.79 -0.71 5.95
C GLY A 78 -2.57 0.20 4.75
N LYS A 79 -2.70 -0.32 3.53
CA LYS A 79 -2.58 0.46 2.29
C LYS A 79 -3.79 1.37 2.05
N ARG A 80 -5.01 0.92 2.35
CA ARG A 80 -6.23 1.74 2.28
C ARG A 80 -6.16 2.92 3.26
N ALA A 81 -5.77 2.67 4.51
CA ALA A 81 -5.56 3.72 5.51
C ALA A 81 -4.47 4.73 5.08
N ALA A 82 -3.39 4.25 4.45
CA ALA A 82 -2.35 5.10 3.91
C ALA A 82 -2.88 6.06 2.82
N GLU A 83 -3.68 5.58 1.87
CA GLU A 83 -4.29 6.43 0.84
C GLU A 83 -5.23 7.48 1.46
N THR A 84 -6.02 7.10 2.46
CA THR A 84 -6.88 8.02 3.20
C THR A 84 -6.06 9.11 3.88
N LEU A 85 -5.00 8.74 4.61
CA LEU A 85 -4.10 9.71 5.24
C LEU A 85 -3.46 10.67 4.22
N PHE A 86 -3.01 10.16 3.08
CA PHE A 86 -2.47 10.99 1.99
C PHE A 86 -3.48 12.03 1.53
N ARG A 87 -4.71 11.60 1.22
CA ARG A 87 -5.79 12.49 0.79
C ARG A 87 -6.11 13.54 1.86
N ASP A 88 -6.21 13.15 3.12
CA ASP A 88 -6.59 14.04 4.20
C ASP A 88 -5.48 15.05 4.51
N TYR A 89 -4.21 14.65 4.50
CA TYR A 89 -3.08 15.59 4.59
C TYR A 89 -3.04 16.59 3.43
N HIS A 90 -3.38 16.13 2.22
CA HIS A 90 -3.53 17.04 1.08
C HIS A 90 -4.67 18.04 1.31
N LYS A 91 -5.84 17.56 1.66
CA LYS A 91 -7.04 18.39 1.86
C LYS A 91 -6.88 19.38 3.02
N GLN A 92 -6.34 18.93 4.14
CA GLN A 92 -6.26 19.72 5.37
C GLN A 92 -5.01 20.61 5.42
N ASN A 93 -3.89 20.16 4.87
CA ASN A 93 -2.59 20.81 5.03
C ASN A 93 -1.92 21.17 3.69
N ASN A 94 -2.58 20.95 2.56
CA ASN A 94 -2.06 21.21 1.22
C ASN A 94 -0.73 20.51 0.90
N VAL A 95 -0.47 19.35 1.51
CA VAL A 95 0.70 18.53 1.21
C VAL A 95 0.60 18.03 -0.24
N LYS A 96 1.67 18.15 -1.00
CA LYS A 96 1.73 17.71 -2.40
C LYS A 96 1.95 16.21 -2.46
N ILE A 97 0.91 15.47 -2.78
CA ILE A 97 0.90 13.99 -2.75
C ILE A 97 0.86 13.37 -4.15
N LYS A 98 1.35 12.13 -4.23
CA LYS A 98 1.13 11.18 -5.33
C LYS A 98 0.84 9.81 -4.76
N ILE A 99 -0.17 9.14 -5.29
CA ILE A 99 -0.52 7.75 -4.95
C ILE A 99 -0.36 6.92 -6.21
N VAL A 100 0.40 5.82 -6.15
CA VAL A 100 0.58 4.90 -7.27
C VAL A 100 0.11 3.52 -6.82
N ARG A 101 -0.99 3.03 -7.35
CA ARG A 101 -1.49 1.66 -7.13
C ARG A 101 -0.76 0.71 -8.06
N ILE A 102 0.26 0.04 -7.51
CA ILE A 102 1.10 -0.90 -8.25
C ILE A 102 0.43 -2.26 -8.26
N PHE A 103 0.15 -2.77 -9.45
CA PHE A 103 -0.32 -4.14 -9.64
C PHE A 103 0.84 -5.13 -9.55
N ASN A 104 0.54 -6.43 -9.61
CA ASN A 104 1.57 -7.46 -9.56
C ASN A 104 2.62 -7.22 -10.64
N THR A 105 3.83 -6.95 -10.21
CA THR A 105 4.97 -6.61 -11.05
C THR A 105 6.09 -7.60 -10.80
N TYR A 106 6.71 -8.08 -11.85
CA TYR A 106 7.89 -8.92 -11.80
C TYR A 106 9.02 -8.31 -12.64
N GLY A 107 10.23 -8.73 -12.40
CA GLY A 107 11.39 -8.24 -13.17
C GLY A 107 12.71 -8.83 -12.72
N PRO A 108 13.82 -8.44 -13.39
CA PRO A 108 15.16 -8.86 -13.03
C PRO A 108 15.45 -8.58 -11.53
N LYS A 109 16.16 -9.51 -10.88
CA LYS A 109 16.53 -9.45 -9.46
C LYS A 109 15.35 -9.60 -8.47
N MET A 110 14.18 -10.02 -8.92
CA MET A 110 13.13 -10.46 -8.00
C MET A 110 13.61 -11.68 -7.22
N HIS A 111 13.33 -11.71 -5.92
CA HIS A 111 13.75 -12.84 -5.07
C HIS A 111 13.01 -14.12 -5.50
N PRO A 112 13.70 -15.25 -5.71
CA PRO A 112 13.07 -16.50 -6.17
C PRO A 112 11.94 -16.98 -5.26
N ASN A 113 12.12 -16.81 -3.95
CA ASN A 113 11.15 -17.23 -2.92
C ASN A 113 10.26 -16.05 -2.46
N ASP A 114 9.92 -15.12 -3.34
CA ASP A 114 9.07 -13.96 -3.01
C ASP A 114 7.63 -14.37 -2.66
N GLY A 115 7.17 -15.54 -3.15
CA GLY A 115 5.83 -16.08 -2.89
C GLY A 115 4.73 -15.51 -3.78
N ARG A 116 5.07 -14.63 -4.72
CA ARG A 116 4.12 -14.13 -5.73
C ARG A 116 4.07 -15.05 -6.96
N VAL A 117 2.96 -14.94 -7.72
CA VAL A 117 2.62 -15.88 -8.80
C VAL A 117 3.78 -16.14 -9.76
N VAL A 118 4.40 -15.11 -10.33
CA VAL A 118 5.45 -15.30 -11.34
C VAL A 118 6.69 -15.97 -10.76
N SER A 119 7.16 -15.53 -9.59
CA SER A 119 8.34 -16.15 -8.94
C SER A 119 8.10 -17.59 -8.48
N ASN A 120 6.86 -18.04 -8.37
CA ASN A 120 6.53 -19.41 -8.00
C ASN A 120 6.47 -20.36 -9.22
N PHE A 121 6.42 -19.82 -10.44
CA PHE A 121 6.33 -20.62 -11.67
C PHE A 121 7.62 -20.63 -12.51
N ILE A 122 8.62 -19.87 -12.11
CA ILE A 122 9.95 -19.84 -12.73
C ILE A 122 10.95 -20.60 -11.85
#